data_8658d64568585d3c3146cc4fd900a24e
#
_entry.id   8658d64568585d3c3146cc4fd900a24e
#
_cell.length_a   1.000
_cell.length_b   1.000
_cell.length_c   1.000
_cell.angle_alpha   90.00
_cell.angle_beta   90.00
_cell.angle_gamma   90.00
#
_symmetry.space_group_name_H-M   'P 1'
#
loop_
_entity.id
_entity.type
_entity.pdbx_description
1 polymer ?
#
loop_
_entity_poly.entity_id
_entity_poly.type
_entity_poly.pdbx_seq_one_letter_code
_entity_poly.pdbx_strand_id
1 'polypeptide(L)'
;VKAACKDVDVGIIEIGGTVGDIESLPFLEAIRQMGFEEGRHGTCFIHLTLLPYIPTAGELKTKPTQHSVKELREIGIQPDILLCRADRSIPADERRKIALFCNVMPEAVIEVLDADSIYKIPGMLHDQMLDQIVCHKLDILARAADLSVWERLIHALENPKQTVNVGFVGKYVDLTESYKSLIEALNHAGMHTESKVKIHYIDSEDIERDGCGVLQPMDAILVPGGFGKRGTEGKIAAIRYARENKVPYLGICLGMQLAVVEFARDVAGMDGAHSTEFERDTRYPVIGLITEWKDRSGKIEKRSEESDLGGTMRLGGQLCQLKDGTLARAIYGAPEIMERHRHRYEVNNTLLARLEEKGLVVSGRAPVTNLCEMVELPADVHPWFVGCQFHPEFTSNPRKGHPLFTAYVKAAIAHKQATASRSEA
;
A
#
# COMPACT_ATOMS: atom_id res chain seq x y z
N VAL A 1 -12.52 6.58 -18.83
CA VAL A 1 -12.45 5.14 -19.13
C VAL A 1 -11.56 4.92 -20.35
N LYS A 2 -11.93 5.36 -21.55
CA LYS A 2 -11.17 5.12 -22.79
C LYS A 2 -9.69 5.51 -22.70
N ALA A 3 -9.36 6.64 -22.08
CA ALA A 3 -7.97 7.06 -21.88
C ALA A 3 -7.17 6.11 -20.97
N ALA A 4 -7.81 5.50 -19.98
CA ALA A 4 -7.18 4.53 -19.09
C ALA A 4 -7.03 3.13 -19.73
N CYS A 5 -7.85 2.83 -20.74
CA CYS A 5 -7.80 1.56 -21.49
C CYS A 5 -6.91 1.63 -22.74
N LYS A 6 -6.26 2.78 -22.99
CA LYS A 6 -5.34 2.92 -24.11
C LYS A 6 -4.10 2.06 -23.89
N ASP A 7 -3.69 1.32 -24.92
CA ASP A 7 -2.48 0.49 -24.93
C ASP A 7 -2.52 -0.71 -23.94
N VAL A 8 -3.73 -1.20 -23.59
CA VAL A 8 -3.94 -2.45 -22.83
C VAL A 8 -4.91 -3.37 -23.57
N ASP A 9 -4.77 -4.68 -23.39
CA ASP A 9 -5.66 -5.67 -24.01
C ASP A 9 -7.02 -5.73 -23.30
N VAL A 10 -7.04 -5.52 -21.97
CA VAL A 10 -8.24 -5.55 -21.12
C VAL A 10 -8.15 -4.42 -20.08
N GLY A 11 -9.19 -3.61 -19.99
CA GLY A 11 -9.38 -2.62 -18.93
C GLY A 11 -10.45 -3.09 -17.95
N ILE A 12 -10.16 -3.11 -16.67
CA ILE A 12 -11.12 -3.41 -15.61
C ILE A 12 -11.51 -2.10 -14.94
N ILE A 13 -12.80 -1.77 -14.96
CA ILE A 13 -13.36 -0.54 -14.40
C ILE A 13 -14.34 -0.92 -13.29
N GLU A 14 -14.08 -0.43 -12.09
CA GLU A 14 -14.99 -0.58 -10.96
C GLU A 14 -15.83 0.70 -10.80
N ILE A 15 -17.17 0.52 -10.72
CA ILE A 15 -18.11 1.56 -10.33
C ILE A 15 -18.54 1.25 -8.90
N GLY A 16 -18.10 2.08 -7.96
CA GLY A 16 -18.47 1.95 -6.55
C GLY A 16 -19.90 2.42 -6.26
N GLY A 17 -20.38 2.07 -5.07
CA GLY A 17 -21.72 2.39 -4.61
C GLY A 17 -22.76 1.32 -4.99
N THR A 18 -24.00 1.54 -4.52
CA THR A 18 -25.14 0.65 -4.78
C THR A 18 -25.86 1.11 -6.05
N VAL A 19 -26.27 0.16 -6.89
CA VAL A 19 -27.10 0.47 -8.06
C VAL A 19 -28.41 1.09 -7.57
N GLY A 20 -28.74 2.28 -8.10
CA GLY A 20 -29.87 3.09 -7.65
C GLY A 20 -29.47 4.31 -6.81
N ASP A 21 -28.23 4.37 -6.32
CA ASP A 21 -27.74 5.57 -5.64
C ASP A 21 -27.57 6.73 -6.63
N ILE A 22 -27.98 7.92 -6.20
CA ILE A 22 -28.01 9.12 -7.06
C ILE A 22 -26.62 9.48 -7.57
N GLU A 23 -25.60 9.36 -6.74
CA GLU A 23 -24.20 9.68 -7.09
C GLU A 23 -23.59 8.75 -8.14
N SER A 24 -24.10 7.53 -8.29
CA SER A 24 -23.60 6.55 -9.27
C SER A 24 -24.21 6.72 -10.67
N LEU A 25 -25.36 7.38 -10.81
CA LEU A 25 -26.10 7.51 -12.07
C LEU A 25 -25.28 8.04 -13.25
N PRO A 26 -24.45 9.10 -13.12
CA PRO A 26 -23.64 9.60 -14.23
C PRO A 26 -22.61 8.57 -14.73
N PHE A 27 -22.07 7.78 -13.81
CA PHE A 27 -21.10 6.72 -14.15
C PHE A 27 -21.79 5.54 -14.84
N LEU A 28 -22.96 5.13 -14.37
CA LEU A 28 -23.76 4.07 -14.98
C LEU A 28 -24.22 4.45 -16.39
N GLU A 29 -24.65 5.70 -16.60
CA GLU A 29 -24.98 6.19 -17.93
C GLU A 29 -23.75 6.20 -18.86
N ALA A 30 -22.60 6.62 -18.37
CA ALA A 30 -21.36 6.61 -19.15
C ALA A 30 -20.97 5.19 -19.60
N ILE A 31 -21.02 4.19 -18.71
CA ILE A 31 -20.68 2.80 -19.08
C ILE A 31 -21.77 2.18 -19.97
N ARG A 32 -23.05 2.56 -19.81
CA ARG A 32 -24.11 2.15 -20.72
C ARG A 32 -23.85 2.62 -22.16
N GLN A 33 -23.51 3.91 -22.31
CA GLN A 33 -23.15 4.48 -23.62
C GLN A 33 -21.90 3.79 -24.20
N MET A 34 -20.87 3.57 -23.38
CA MET A 34 -19.66 2.87 -23.78
C MET A 34 -19.96 1.44 -24.25
N GLY A 35 -20.83 0.71 -23.55
CA GLY A 35 -21.28 -0.63 -23.98
C GLY A 35 -21.96 -0.63 -25.34
N PHE A 36 -22.72 0.42 -25.65
CA PHE A 36 -23.33 0.63 -26.96
C PHE A 36 -22.29 0.95 -28.04
N GLU A 37 -21.34 1.81 -27.74
CA GLU A 37 -20.28 2.21 -28.69
C GLU A 37 -19.30 1.07 -29.02
N GLU A 38 -18.85 0.32 -28.00
CA GLU A 38 -17.88 -0.77 -28.16
C GLU A 38 -18.50 -2.09 -28.66
N GLY A 39 -19.83 -2.18 -28.57
CA GLY A 39 -20.58 -3.32 -29.04
C GLY A 39 -20.49 -4.57 -28.15
N ARG A 40 -21.13 -5.65 -28.63
CA ARG A 40 -21.40 -6.85 -27.82
C ARG A 40 -20.18 -7.56 -27.26
N HIS A 41 -19.07 -7.55 -27.99
CA HIS A 41 -17.81 -8.21 -27.60
C HIS A 41 -16.75 -7.23 -27.10
N GLY A 42 -17.05 -5.92 -27.10
CA GLY A 42 -16.14 -4.90 -26.58
C GLY A 42 -16.28 -4.62 -25.08
N THR A 43 -17.38 -5.13 -24.46
CA THR A 43 -17.63 -4.94 -23.03
C THR A 43 -18.21 -6.19 -22.39
N CYS A 44 -17.89 -6.37 -21.09
CA CYS A 44 -18.47 -7.40 -20.24
C CYS A 44 -18.94 -6.75 -18.94
N PHE A 45 -20.26 -6.75 -18.68
CA PHE A 45 -20.85 -6.21 -17.48
C PHE A 45 -20.95 -7.27 -16.40
N ILE A 46 -20.18 -7.08 -15.34
CA ILE A 46 -20.16 -7.96 -14.15
C ILE A 46 -20.84 -7.22 -13.02
N HIS A 47 -21.90 -7.79 -12.46
CA HIS A 47 -22.64 -7.18 -11.37
C HIS A 47 -22.46 -7.97 -10.07
N LEU A 48 -21.94 -7.31 -9.04
CA LEU A 48 -21.74 -7.87 -7.71
C LEU A 48 -22.98 -7.64 -6.86
N THR A 49 -23.54 -8.71 -6.28
CA THR A 49 -24.72 -8.68 -5.43
C THR A 49 -24.52 -9.43 -4.13
N LEU A 50 -25.38 -9.17 -3.15
CA LEU A 50 -25.43 -9.87 -1.88
C LEU A 50 -26.61 -10.84 -1.83
N LEU A 51 -26.36 -12.10 -1.46
CA LEU A 51 -27.37 -13.09 -1.14
C LEU A 51 -27.39 -13.31 0.39
N PRO A 52 -28.25 -12.62 1.13
CA PRO A 52 -28.31 -12.79 2.57
C PRO A 52 -29.00 -14.09 2.94
N TYR A 53 -28.41 -14.80 3.90
CA TYR A 53 -29.08 -15.92 4.57
C TYR A 53 -29.92 -15.39 5.73
N ILE A 54 -31.18 -15.86 5.83
CA ILE A 54 -32.09 -15.51 6.92
C ILE A 54 -32.20 -16.70 7.86
N PRO A 55 -31.58 -16.68 9.04
CA PRO A 55 -31.56 -17.84 9.94
C PRO A 55 -32.96 -18.34 10.34
N THR A 56 -33.91 -17.43 10.56
CA THR A 56 -35.27 -17.76 10.94
C THR A 56 -36.08 -18.43 9.82
N ALA A 57 -35.71 -18.19 8.55
CA ALA A 57 -36.33 -18.82 7.39
C ALA A 57 -35.56 -20.06 6.89
N GLY A 58 -34.33 -20.23 7.34
CA GLY A 58 -33.46 -21.34 6.93
C GLY A 58 -33.04 -21.33 5.45
N GLU A 59 -33.08 -20.14 4.80
CA GLU A 59 -32.84 -20.04 3.36
C GLU A 59 -32.08 -18.78 2.95
N LEU A 60 -31.40 -18.86 1.80
CA LEU A 60 -30.82 -17.70 1.10
C LEU A 60 -31.94 -16.92 0.40
N LYS A 61 -31.91 -15.60 0.48
CA LYS A 61 -32.87 -14.71 -0.16
C LYS A 61 -32.34 -14.19 -1.50
N THR A 62 -32.94 -14.65 -2.58
CA THR A 62 -32.56 -14.24 -3.95
C THR A 62 -33.21 -12.91 -4.39
N LYS A 63 -34.23 -12.43 -3.69
CA LYS A 63 -34.95 -11.20 -4.02
C LYS A 63 -34.06 -9.94 -4.06
N PRO A 64 -33.14 -9.70 -3.11
CA PRO A 64 -32.26 -8.53 -3.18
C PRO A 64 -31.44 -8.48 -4.48
N THR A 65 -30.86 -9.62 -4.90
CA THR A 65 -30.15 -9.75 -6.17
C THR A 65 -31.06 -9.46 -7.36
N GLN A 66 -32.27 -10.04 -7.40
CA GLN A 66 -33.23 -9.80 -8.48
C GLN A 66 -33.62 -8.33 -8.59
N HIS A 67 -33.82 -7.63 -7.45
CA HIS A 67 -34.13 -6.20 -7.43
C HIS A 67 -32.95 -5.36 -7.91
N SER A 68 -31.74 -5.63 -7.44
CA SER A 68 -30.55 -4.92 -7.88
C SER A 68 -30.30 -5.04 -9.38
N VAL A 69 -30.50 -6.24 -9.94
CA VAL A 69 -30.40 -6.46 -11.39
C VAL A 69 -31.53 -5.75 -12.15
N LYS A 70 -32.76 -5.72 -11.57
CA LYS A 70 -33.87 -4.99 -12.17
C LYS A 70 -33.55 -3.49 -12.29
N GLU A 71 -33.07 -2.86 -11.23
CA GLU A 71 -32.65 -1.46 -11.23
C GLU A 71 -31.56 -1.19 -12.29
N LEU A 72 -30.56 -2.07 -12.40
CA LEU A 72 -29.51 -1.95 -13.41
C LEU A 72 -30.08 -2.03 -14.84
N ARG A 73 -31.03 -2.93 -15.06
CA ARG A 73 -31.71 -3.08 -16.37
C ARG A 73 -32.60 -1.90 -16.70
N GLU A 74 -33.23 -1.23 -15.73
CA GLU A 74 -34.00 0.00 -15.93
C GLU A 74 -33.12 1.16 -16.44
N ILE A 75 -31.85 1.18 -16.06
CA ILE A 75 -30.83 2.10 -16.60
C ILE A 75 -30.41 1.71 -18.04
N GLY A 76 -30.72 0.49 -18.47
CA GLY A 76 -30.37 -0.02 -19.80
C GLY A 76 -29.10 -0.88 -19.84
N ILE A 77 -28.64 -1.37 -18.69
CA ILE A 77 -27.47 -2.27 -18.59
C ILE A 77 -27.97 -3.68 -18.23
N GLN A 78 -27.75 -4.64 -19.13
CA GLN A 78 -27.95 -6.06 -18.84
C GLN A 78 -26.62 -6.65 -18.36
N PRO A 79 -26.53 -7.18 -17.13
CA PRO A 79 -25.32 -7.87 -16.70
C PRO A 79 -25.10 -9.15 -17.53
N ASP A 80 -23.85 -9.42 -17.87
CA ASP A 80 -23.42 -10.65 -18.50
C ASP A 80 -23.12 -11.73 -17.45
N ILE A 81 -22.59 -11.31 -16.30
CA ILE A 81 -22.17 -12.17 -15.20
C ILE A 81 -22.66 -11.58 -13.87
N LEU A 82 -23.11 -12.45 -12.97
CA LEU A 82 -23.44 -12.10 -11.59
C LEU A 82 -22.42 -12.72 -10.63
N LEU A 83 -21.80 -11.88 -9.81
CA LEU A 83 -21.01 -12.31 -8.67
C LEU A 83 -21.88 -12.24 -7.43
N CYS A 84 -22.32 -13.40 -6.92
CA CYS A 84 -23.26 -13.48 -5.82
C CYS A 84 -22.50 -13.76 -4.51
N ARG A 85 -22.27 -12.70 -3.73
CA ARG A 85 -21.63 -12.83 -2.42
C ARG A 85 -22.59 -13.46 -1.43
N ALA A 86 -22.13 -14.50 -0.74
CA ALA A 86 -22.89 -15.23 0.28
C ALA A 86 -21.96 -15.75 1.38
N ASP A 87 -22.51 -15.99 2.58
CA ASP A 87 -21.79 -16.59 3.70
C ASP A 87 -21.73 -18.15 3.60
N ARG A 88 -22.45 -18.71 2.64
CA ARG A 88 -22.58 -20.16 2.41
C ARG A 88 -22.88 -20.48 0.95
N SER A 89 -22.65 -21.75 0.57
CA SER A 89 -22.86 -22.21 -0.80
C SER A 89 -24.30 -22.02 -1.27
N ILE A 90 -24.43 -21.63 -2.55
CA ILE A 90 -25.70 -21.36 -3.22
C ILE A 90 -26.24 -22.65 -3.82
N PRO A 91 -27.38 -23.17 -3.37
CA PRO A 91 -27.99 -24.37 -3.95
C PRO A 91 -28.25 -24.22 -5.45
N ALA A 92 -28.15 -25.31 -6.19
CA ALA A 92 -28.33 -25.32 -7.65
C ALA A 92 -29.70 -24.75 -8.07
N ASP A 93 -30.75 -25.00 -7.29
CA ASP A 93 -32.11 -24.49 -7.55
C ASP A 93 -32.18 -22.97 -7.41
N GLU A 94 -31.53 -22.41 -6.37
CA GLU A 94 -31.47 -20.96 -6.18
C GLU A 94 -30.61 -20.31 -7.27
N ARG A 95 -29.53 -20.94 -7.69
CA ARG A 95 -28.68 -20.49 -8.83
C ARG A 95 -29.50 -20.43 -10.12
N ARG A 96 -30.27 -21.48 -10.44
CA ARG A 96 -31.16 -21.49 -11.63
C ARG A 96 -32.25 -20.41 -11.54
N LYS A 97 -32.81 -20.19 -10.38
CA LYS A 97 -33.80 -19.17 -10.12
C LYS A 97 -33.22 -17.75 -10.33
N ILE A 98 -32.01 -17.47 -9.81
CA ILE A 98 -31.31 -16.20 -10.03
C ILE A 98 -31.08 -16.02 -11.55
N ALA A 99 -30.53 -17.02 -12.22
CA ALA A 99 -30.25 -16.98 -13.65
C ALA A 99 -31.49 -16.61 -14.46
N LEU A 100 -32.63 -17.27 -14.19
CA LEU A 100 -33.90 -17.04 -14.86
C LEU A 100 -34.40 -15.60 -14.68
N PHE A 101 -34.47 -15.12 -13.42
CA PHE A 101 -35.03 -13.79 -13.13
C PHE A 101 -34.11 -12.64 -13.50
N CYS A 102 -32.80 -12.87 -13.54
CA CYS A 102 -31.79 -11.87 -13.90
C CYS A 102 -31.44 -11.92 -15.41
N ASN A 103 -31.97 -12.87 -16.15
CA ASN A 103 -31.72 -13.06 -17.58
C ASN A 103 -30.22 -13.23 -17.90
N VAL A 104 -29.57 -14.10 -17.13
CA VAL A 104 -28.17 -14.53 -17.34
C VAL A 104 -28.12 -16.06 -17.49
N MET A 105 -27.03 -16.58 -18.05
CA MET A 105 -26.82 -18.02 -18.11
C MET A 105 -26.58 -18.58 -16.70
N PRO A 106 -27.02 -19.81 -16.37
CA PRO A 106 -26.77 -20.40 -15.04
C PRO A 106 -25.29 -20.48 -14.69
N GLU A 107 -24.41 -20.71 -15.66
CA GLU A 107 -22.96 -20.76 -15.52
C GLU A 107 -22.34 -19.37 -15.21
N ALA A 108 -23.05 -18.30 -15.58
CA ALA A 108 -22.63 -16.93 -15.31
C ALA A 108 -23.13 -16.39 -13.95
N VAL A 109 -23.79 -17.23 -13.14
CA VAL A 109 -24.10 -16.95 -11.73
C VAL A 109 -22.98 -17.54 -10.88
N ILE A 110 -22.00 -16.75 -10.55
CA ILE A 110 -20.79 -17.12 -9.81
C ILE A 110 -21.01 -16.90 -8.32
N GLU A 111 -20.71 -17.92 -7.55
CA GLU A 111 -20.71 -17.87 -6.08
C GLU A 111 -19.42 -17.21 -5.56
N VAL A 112 -19.56 -16.21 -4.71
CA VAL A 112 -18.44 -15.57 -4.03
C VAL A 112 -18.65 -15.70 -2.53
N LEU A 113 -18.03 -16.73 -1.95
CA LEU A 113 -18.10 -16.96 -0.52
C LEU A 113 -17.18 -16.04 0.26
N ASP A 114 -17.56 -15.77 1.52
CA ASP A 114 -16.68 -15.09 2.44
C ASP A 114 -15.42 -15.92 2.63
N ALA A 115 -14.26 -15.34 2.31
CA ALA A 115 -12.96 -15.98 2.41
C ALA A 115 -12.19 -15.40 3.61
N ASP A 116 -11.39 -16.23 4.25
CA ASP A 116 -10.47 -15.84 5.32
C ASP A 116 -9.29 -15.01 4.80
N SER A 117 -9.05 -15.04 3.46
CA SER A 117 -8.04 -14.25 2.78
C SER A 117 -8.51 -13.85 1.39
N ILE A 118 -8.36 -12.57 1.05
CA ILE A 118 -8.65 -12.06 -0.31
C ILE A 118 -7.79 -12.71 -1.39
N TYR A 119 -6.64 -13.25 -1.04
CA TYR A 119 -5.71 -13.90 -1.96
C TYR A 119 -6.23 -15.25 -2.47
N LYS A 120 -7.21 -15.86 -1.80
CA LYS A 120 -7.89 -17.10 -2.24
C LYS A 120 -8.94 -16.85 -3.33
N ILE A 121 -9.47 -15.63 -3.42
CA ILE A 121 -10.56 -15.28 -4.33
C ILE A 121 -10.23 -15.58 -5.81
N PRO A 122 -9.03 -15.28 -6.36
CA PRO A 122 -8.71 -15.62 -7.74
C PRO A 122 -8.88 -17.12 -8.06
N GLY A 123 -8.44 -18.00 -7.15
CA GLY A 123 -8.64 -19.46 -7.30
C GLY A 123 -10.11 -19.83 -7.25
N MET A 124 -10.86 -19.32 -6.27
CA MET A 124 -12.30 -19.58 -6.11
C MET A 124 -13.13 -19.16 -7.34
N LEU A 125 -12.75 -18.07 -8.00
CA LEU A 125 -13.40 -17.59 -9.22
C LEU A 125 -12.99 -18.42 -10.44
N HIS A 126 -11.73 -18.82 -10.53
CA HIS A 126 -11.21 -19.70 -11.58
C HIS A 126 -11.88 -21.08 -11.56
N ASP A 127 -12.06 -21.68 -10.39
CA ASP A 127 -12.73 -22.98 -10.21
C ASP A 127 -14.16 -22.98 -10.75
N GLN A 128 -14.79 -21.79 -10.81
CA GLN A 128 -16.12 -21.58 -11.41
C GLN A 128 -16.03 -21.06 -12.86
N MET A 129 -14.85 -21.11 -13.49
CA MET A 129 -14.61 -20.74 -14.88
C MET A 129 -14.92 -19.27 -15.23
N LEU A 130 -14.90 -18.34 -14.25
CA LEU A 130 -15.19 -16.93 -14.49
C LEU A 130 -14.31 -16.33 -15.58
N ASP A 131 -13.01 -16.60 -15.55
CA ASP A 131 -12.02 -16.15 -16.52
C ASP A 131 -12.36 -16.62 -17.94
N GLN A 132 -12.80 -17.87 -18.09
CA GLN A 132 -13.20 -18.43 -19.39
C GLN A 132 -14.49 -17.80 -19.89
N ILE A 133 -15.48 -17.55 -19.01
CA ILE A 133 -16.73 -16.90 -19.36
C ILE A 133 -16.46 -15.46 -19.84
N VAL A 134 -15.58 -14.72 -19.16
CA VAL A 134 -15.16 -13.36 -19.56
C VAL A 134 -14.44 -13.40 -20.93
N CYS A 135 -13.47 -14.30 -21.10
CA CYS A 135 -12.76 -14.44 -22.37
C CYS A 135 -13.71 -14.78 -23.53
N HIS A 136 -14.65 -15.69 -23.32
CA HIS A 136 -15.64 -16.03 -24.32
C HIS A 136 -16.57 -14.85 -24.65
N LYS A 137 -17.01 -14.10 -23.65
CA LYS A 137 -17.85 -12.92 -23.83
C LYS A 137 -17.15 -11.82 -24.64
N LEU A 138 -15.86 -11.62 -24.40
CA LEU A 138 -15.06 -10.59 -25.07
C LEU A 138 -14.36 -11.08 -26.36
N ASP A 139 -14.64 -12.32 -26.79
CA ASP A 139 -13.99 -12.95 -27.94
C ASP A 139 -12.45 -12.95 -27.87
N ILE A 140 -11.92 -13.17 -26.67
CA ILE A 140 -10.49 -13.22 -26.40
C ILE A 140 -10.01 -14.67 -26.42
N LEU A 141 -9.07 -14.97 -27.34
CA LEU A 141 -8.36 -16.24 -27.35
C LEU A 141 -7.25 -16.23 -26.29
N ALA A 142 -7.56 -16.72 -25.12
CA ALA A 142 -6.60 -16.83 -24.03
C ALA A 142 -6.10 -18.27 -23.85
N ARG A 143 -4.86 -18.41 -23.34
CA ARG A 143 -4.38 -19.68 -22.80
C ARG A 143 -5.06 -19.97 -21.47
N ALA A 144 -5.02 -21.25 -21.02
CA ALA A 144 -5.44 -21.58 -19.67
C ALA A 144 -4.70 -20.71 -18.64
N ALA A 145 -5.43 -20.27 -17.61
CA ALA A 145 -4.86 -19.43 -16.56
C ALA A 145 -3.80 -20.23 -15.79
N ASP A 146 -2.66 -19.59 -15.49
CA ASP A 146 -1.63 -20.12 -14.61
C ASP A 146 -1.71 -19.40 -13.25
N LEU A 147 -2.26 -20.09 -12.26
CA LEU A 147 -2.41 -19.60 -10.89
C LEU A 147 -1.28 -20.06 -9.96
N SER A 148 -0.23 -20.71 -10.46
CA SER A 148 0.87 -21.25 -9.66
C SER A 148 1.54 -20.20 -8.74
N VAL A 149 1.57 -18.94 -9.16
CA VAL A 149 2.05 -17.84 -8.32
C VAL A 149 1.14 -17.62 -7.12
N TRP A 150 -0.19 -17.61 -7.33
CA TRP A 150 -1.18 -17.44 -6.28
C TRP A 150 -1.15 -18.62 -5.29
N GLU A 151 -1.06 -19.85 -5.77
CA GLU A 151 -0.97 -21.05 -4.95
C GLU A 151 0.25 -21.01 -4.02
N ARG A 152 1.42 -20.58 -4.53
CA ARG A 152 2.62 -20.40 -3.71
C ARG A 152 2.44 -19.33 -2.64
N LEU A 153 1.81 -18.20 -2.99
CA LEU A 153 1.57 -17.11 -2.04
C LEU A 153 0.59 -17.53 -0.93
N ILE A 154 -0.49 -18.22 -1.30
CA ILE A 154 -1.46 -18.76 -0.35
C ILE A 154 -0.77 -19.79 0.56
N HIS A 155 0.03 -20.70 0.00
CA HIS A 155 0.78 -21.68 0.78
C HIS A 155 1.73 -21.01 1.79
N ALA A 156 2.44 -19.97 1.38
CA ALA A 156 3.34 -19.20 2.27
C ALA A 156 2.57 -18.47 3.38
N LEU A 157 1.37 -17.96 3.07
CA LEU A 157 0.50 -17.29 4.04
C LEU A 157 -0.04 -18.26 5.09
N GLU A 158 -0.46 -19.47 4.66
CA GLU A 158 -1.05 -20.49 5.52
C GLU A 158 0.01 -21.28 6.31
N ASN A 159 1.21 -21.43 5.75
CA ASN A 159 2.29 -22.25 6.31
C ASN A 159 3.59 -21.42 6.48
N PRO A 160 3.56 -20.33 7.27
CA PRO A 160 4.76 -19.53 7.48
C PRO A 160 5.81 -20.32 8.26
N LYS A 161 7.07 -20.28 7.82
CA LYS A 161 8.18 -20.98 8.46
C LYS A 161 8.58 -20.35 9.80
N GLN A 162 8.29 -19.07 9.97
CA GLN A 162 8.64 -18.29 11.16
C GLN A 162 7.74 -17.08 11.32
N THR A 163 7.80 -16.47 12.50
CA THR A 163 7.10 -15.20 12.79
C THR A 163 8.11 -14.13 13.12
N VAL A 164 7.94 -12.92 12.59
CA VAL A 164 8.69 -11.72 12.96
C VAL A 164 7.76 -10.68 13.58
N ASN A 165 8.24 -10.01 14.63
CA ASN A 165 7.52 -8.96 15.34
C ASN A 165 7.98 -7.60 14.83
N VAL A 166 7.08 -6.84 14.23
CA VAL A 166 7.35 -5.48 13.75
C VAL A 166 6.69 -4.48 14.67
N GLY A 167 7.47 -3.63 15.32
CA GLY A 167 6.98 -2.49 16.08
C GLY A 167 6.60 -1.36 15.11
N PHE A 168 5.31 -1.16 14.96
CA PHE A 168 4.72 -0.11 14.13
C PHE A 168 4.46 1.12 15.01
N VAL A 169 5.41 2.07 15.02
CA VAL A 169 5.35 3.25 15.89
C VAL A 169 4.64 4.39 15.17
N GLY A 170 3.39 4.59 15.52
CA GLY A 170 2.52 5.51 14.85
C GLY A 170 1.68 6.36 15.79
N LYS A 171 0.73 7.05 15.18
CA LYS A 171 -0.34 7.82 15.78
C LYS A 171 -1.64 7.23 15.26
N TYR A 172 -2.71 7.28 16.05
CA TYR A 172 -4.00 6.68 15.65
C TYR A 172 -3.90 5.16 15.39
N VAL A 173 -3.18 4.47 16.24
CA VAL A 173 -2.99 3.00 16.14
C VAL A 173 -4.31 2.21 16.21
N ASP A 174 -5.37 2.80 16.74
CA ASP A 174 -6.72 2.25 16.75
C ASP A 174 -7.44 2.35 15.39
N LEU A 175 -6.95 3.21 14.47
CA LEU A 175 -7.51 3.40 13.14
C LEU A 175 -6.68 2.65 12.08
N THR A 176 -6.69 1.32 12.15
CA THR A 176 -5.92 0.44 11.25
C THR A 176 -6.23 0.64 9.77
N GLU A 177 -7.45 1.07 9.43
CA GLU A 177 -7.86 1.39 8.06
C GLU A 177 -6.99 2.49 7.40
N SER A 178 -6.46 3.44 8.21
CA SER A 178 -5.57 4.51 7.71
C SER A 178 -4.23 3.97 7.18
N TYR A 179 -3.84 2.76 7.59
CA TYR A 179 -2.57 2.13 7.25
C TYR A 179 -2.73 0.86 6.41
N LYS A 180 -3.92 0.62 5.85
CA LYS A 180 -4.25 -0.61 5.12
C LYS A 180 -3.22 -0.98 4.05
N SER A 181 -2.82 -0.03 3.19
CA SER A 181 -1.82 -0.29 2.14
C SER A 181 -0.47 -0.71 2.72
N LEU A 182 -0.08 -0.13 3.86
CA LEU A 182 1.18 -0.44 4.52
C LEU A 182 1.15 -1.82 5.19
N ILE A 183 0.03 -2.16 5.83
CA ILE A 183 -0.22 -3.49 6.39
C ILE A 183 -0.15 -4.55 5.28
N GLU A 184 -0.82 -4.30 4.16
CA GLU A 184 -0.78 -5.21 3.00
C GLU A 184 0.63 -5.33 2.41
N ALA A 185 1.40 -4.24 2.33
CA ALA A 185 2.78 -4.30 1.86
C ALA A 185 3.68 -5.18 2.76
N LEU A 186 3.48 -5.13 4.07
CA LEU A 186 4.14 -6.02 5.02
C LEU A 186 3.68 -7.48 4.88
N ASN A 187 2.37 -7.72 4.66
CA ASN A 187 1.83 -9.05 4.38
C ASN A 187 2.41 -9.63 3.08
N HIS A 188 2.50 -8.82 2.01
CA HIS A 188 3.14 -9.23 0.76
C HIS A 188 4.59 -9.64 1.00
N ALA A 189 5.35 -8.84 1.76
CA ALA A 189 6.73 -9.18 2.12
C ALA A 189 6.81 -10.48 2.94
N GLY A 190 5.86 -10.69 3.86
CA GLY A 190 5.72 -11.92 4.61
C GLY A 190 5.55 -13.15 3.71
N MET A 191 4.66 -13.08 2.72
CA MET A 191 4.47 -14.15 1.73
C MET A 191 5.75 -14.47 0.94
N HIS A 192 6.48 -13.43 0.50
CA HIS A 192 7.71 -13.59 -0.27
C HIS A 192 8.93 -14.02 0.57
N THR A 193 8.83 -13.98 1.89
CA THR A 193 9.84 -14.45 2.83
C THR A 193 9.41 -15.68 3.62
N GLU A 194 8.24 -16.25 3.28
CA GLU A 194 7.60 -17.39 3.97
C GLU A 194 7.51 -17.15 5.50
N SER A 195 7.19 -15.90 5.88
CA SER A 195 7.15 -15.46 7.28
C SER A 195 5.78 -14.86 7.61
N LYS A 196 5.33 -15.08 8.84
CA LYS A 196 4.20 -14.33 9.40
C LYS A 196 4.73 -13.03 9.99
N VAL A 197 4.36 -11.89 9.42
CA VAL A 197 4.65 -10.58 9.99
C VAL A 197 3.58 -10.23 11.01
N LYS A 198 3.98 -10.19 12.29
CA LYS A 198 3.09 -9.77 13.38
C LYS A 198 3.34 -8.29 13.67
N ILE A 199 2.36 -7.46 13.35
CA ILE A 199 2.43 -6.02 13.55
C ILE A 199 1.97 -5.69 14.97
N HIS A 200 2.83 -5.02 15.73
CA HIS A 200 2.53 -4.48 17.05
C HIS A 200 2.36 -2.98 16.93
N TYR A 201 1.12 -2.52 17.02
CA TYR A 201 0.80 -1.10 16.97
C TYR A 201 1.19 -0.44 18.29
N ILE A 202 2.08 0.54 18.23
CA ILE A 202 2.65 1.23 19.39
C ILE A 202 2.37 2.72 19.23
N ASP A 203 1.63 3.29 20.18
CA ASP A 203 1.40 4.72 20.17
C ASP A 203 2.68 5.46 20.56
N SER A 204 3.07 6.40 19.72
CA SER A 204 4.27 7.19 19.96
C SER A 204 4.18 8.07 21.21
N GLU A 205 2.97 8.46 21.65
CA GLU A 205 2.78 9.19 22.92
C GLU A 205 3.03 8.29 24.15
N ASP A 206 2.77 6.99 24.03
CA ASP A 206 3.14 6.04 25.09
C ASP A 206 4.66 5.92 25.24
N ILE A 207 5.41 5.97 24.13
CA ILE A 207 6.88 6.00 24.18
C ILE A 207 7.38 7.30 24.83
N GLU A 208 6.75 8.44 24.56
CA GLU A 208 7.10 9.72 25.24
C GLU A 208 6.91 9.62 26.74
N ARG A 209 5.86 8.96 27.20
CA ARG A 209 5.51 8.85 28.62
C ARG A 209 6.31 7.76 29.35
N ASP A 210 6.38 6.57 28.76
CA ASP A 210 6.82 5.34 29.43
C ASP A 210 8.19 4.84 28.94
N GLY A 211 8.74 5.46 27.88
CA GLY A 211 10.03 5.11 27.29
C GLY A 211 9.96 3.94 26.29
N CYS A 212 11.13 3.53 25.80
CA CYS A 212 11.27 2.58 24.69
C CYS A 212 11.20 1.10 25.10
N GLY A 213 10.85 0.78 26.36
CA GLY A 213 10.82 -0.62 26.85
C GLY A 213 9.92 -1.55 26.02
N VAL A 214 8.81 -1.01 25.49
CA VAL A 214 7.87 -1.74 24.61
C VAL A 214 8.51 -2.22 23.30
N LEU A 215 9.63 -1.64 22.88
CA LEU A 215 10.34 -1.97 21.65
C LEU A 215 11.30 -3.16 21.79
N GLN A 216 11.64 -3.58 23.02
CA GLN A 216 12.59 -4.66 23.26
C GLN A 216 12.24 -5.99 22.56
N PRO A 217 10.97 -6.44 22.54
CA PRO A 217 10.62 -7.70 21.87
C PRO A 217 10.43 -7.57 20.35
N MET A 218 10.73 -6.42 19.75
CA MET A 218 10.53 -6.19 18.33
C MET A 218 11.75 -6.64 17.54
N ASP A 219 11.52 -7.38 16.46
CA ASP A 219 12.56 -7.83 15.53
C ASP A 219 12.91 -6.73 14.52
N ALA A 220 12.02 -5.76 14.33
CA ALA A 220 12.22 -4.58 13.48
C ALA A 220 11.27 -3.44 13.90
N ILE A 221 11.61 -2.19 13.57
CA ILE A 221 10.84 -0.99 13.87
C ILE A 221 10.49 -0.26 12.58
N LEU A 222 9.22 0.10 12.42
CA LEU A 222 8.70 0.88 11.31
C LEU A 222 8.03 2.15 11.84
N VAL A 223 8.44 3.31 11.29
CA VAL A 223 7.77 4.59 11.52
C VAL A 223 7.12 5.03 10.22
N PRO A 224 5.77 5.05 10.15
CA PRO A 224 5.02 5.36 8.94
C PRO A 224 4.98 6.86 8.65
N GLY A 225 4.44 7.20 7.49
CA GLY A 225 4.00 8.54 7.15
C GLY A 225 2.92 9.05 8.09
N GLY A 226 2.79 10.37 8.20
CA GLY A 226 1.78 11.02 9.03
C GLY A 226 1.95 12.53 9.01
N PHE A 227 1.10 13.22 9.77
CA PHE A 227 1.08 14.67 9.88
C PHE A 227 0.90 15.12 11.33
N GLY A 228 1.38 16.34 11.63
CA GLY A 228 1.15 17.02 12.90
C GLY A 228 2.12 16.64 14.02
N LYS A 229 2.29 17.57 14.96
CA LYS A 229 3.32 17.58 16.00
C LYS A 229 3.18 16.52 17.11
N ARG A 230 1.96 16.03 17.36
CA ARG A 230 1.68 15.10 18.48
C ARG A 230 2.41 13.76 18.29
N GLY A 231 3.08 13.27 19.32
CA GLY A 231 3.82 12.01 19.31
C GLY A 231 5.13 12.03 18.49
N THR A 232 5.64 13.23 18.15
CA THR A 232 6.86 13.36 17.33
C THR A 232 8.09 12.95 18.10
N GLU A 233 8.22 13.35 19.37
CA GLU A 233 9.40 13.02 20.19
C GLU A 233 9.44 11.52 20.53
N GLY A 234 8.28 10.87 20.71
CA GLY A 234 8.23 9.42 20.89
C GLY A 234 8.69 8.65 19.66
N LYS A 235 8.34 9.13 18.45
CA LYS A 235 8.90 8.56 17.21
C LYS A 235 10.40 8.76 17.11
N ILE A 236 10.91 9.95 17.45
CA ILE A 236 12.36 10.22 17.47
C ILE A 236 13.06 9.31 18.49
N ALA A 237 12.47 9.11 19.68
CA ALA A 237 12.99 8.17 20.66
C ALA A 237 13.03 6.73 20.16
N ALA A 238 11.99 6.27 19.45
CA ALA A 238 11.95 4.96 18.82
C ALA A 238 13.00 4.80 17.73
N ILE A 239 13.25 5.84 16.94
CA ILE A 239 14.28 5.87 15.90
C ILE A 239 15.67 5.77 16.53
N ARG A 240 15.94 6.56 17.59
CA ARG A 240 17.17 6.46 18.38
C ARG A 240 17.36 5.06 18.92
N TYR A 241 16.32 4.49 19.53
CA TYR A 241 16.37 3.11 20.04
C TYR A 241 16.77 2.12 18.94
N ALA A 242 16.14 2.21 17.75
CA ALA A 242 16.48 1.34 16.62
C ALA A 242 17.94 1.50 16.20
N ARG A 243 18.43 2.73 16.06
CA ARG A 243 19.81 3.02 15.65
C ARG A 243 20.83 2.49 16.66
N GLU A 244 20.64 2.77 17.95
CA GLU A 244 21.59 2.40 19.00
C GLU A 244 21.61 0.90 19.29
N ASN A 245 20.45 0.24 19.26
CA ASN A 245 20.33 -1.20 19.52
C ASN A 245 20.45 -2.07 18.27
N LYS A 246 20.75 -1.46 17.11
CA LYS A 246 20.92 -2.17 15.82
C LYS A 246 19.69 -2.96 15.39
N VAL A 247 18.49 -2.50 15.77
CA VAL A 247 17.23 -3.08 15.35
C VAL A 247 16.90 -2.56 13.95
N PRO A 248 16.59 -3.40 12.95
CA PRO A 248 16.22 -2.98 11.61
C PRO A 248 15.15 -1.91 11.61
N TYR A 249 15.38 -0.81 10.90
CA TYR A 249 14.54 0.38 10.88
C TYR A 249 14.09 0.74 9.47
N LEU A 250 12.78 0.96 9.30
CA LEU A 250 12.19 1.53 8.08
C LEU A 250 11.41 2.81 8.43
N GLY A 251 11.84 3.95 7.90
CA GLY A 251 11.13 5.22 8.01
C GLY A 251 10.49 5.62 6.68
N ILE A 252 9.17 5.82 6.66
CA ILE A 252 8.43 6.19 5.45
C ILE A 252 7.92 7.62 5.58
N CYS A 253 8.19 8.47 4.60
CA CYS A 253 7.76 9.87 4.52
C CYS A 253 8.14 10.64 5.80
N LEU A 254 7.20 10.90 6.70
CA LEU A 254 7.49 11.50 8.02
C LEU A 254 8.51 10.68 8.82
N GLY A 255 8.46 9.34 8.74
CA GLY A 255 9.43 8.47 9.41
C GLY A 255 10.87 8.72 8.94
N MET A 256 11.11 8.90 7.64
CA MET A 256 12.41 9.33 7.12
C MET A 256 12.81 10.71 7.63
N GLN A 257 11.88 11.68 7.60
CA GLN A 257 12.15 13.04 8.05
C GLN A 257 12.57 13.07 9.52
N LEU A 258 11.88 12.31 10.37
CA LEU A 258 12.23 12.21 11.80
C LEU A 258 13.54 11.44 12.03
N ALA A 259 13.91 10.49 11.16
CA ALA A 259 15.22 9.85 11.21
C ALA A 259 16.34 10.85 10.90
N VAL A 260 16.12 11.77 9.95
CA VAL A 260 17.06 12.86 9.68
C VAL A 260 17.15 13.83 10.87
N VAL A 261 16.03 14.14 11.54
CA VAL A 261 16.01 14.98 12.75
C VAL A 261 16.77 14.31 13.88
N GLU A 262 16.51 13.03 14.13
CA GLU A 262 17.21 12.26 15.17
C GLU A 262 18.72 12.24 14.92
N PHE A 263 19.13 11.89 13.68
CA PHE A 263 20.54 11.84 13.30
C PHE A 263 21.23 13.22 13.44
N ALA A 264 20.53 14.29 13.06
CA ALA A 264 21.04 15.65 13.20
C ALA A 264 21.30 16.01 14.66
N ARG A 265 20.35 15.68 15.57
CA ARG A 265 20.48 15.96 17.01
C ARG A 265 21.57 15.11 17.66
N ASP A 266 21.46 13.80 17.49
CA ASP A 266 22.17 12.85 18.35
C ASP A 266 23.54 12.41 17.78
N VAL A 267 23.73 12.54 16.46
CA VAL A 267 24.99 12.15 15.80
C VAL A 267 25.74 13.36 15.24
N ALA A 268 25.02 14.31 14.61
CA ALA A 268 25.68 15.45 13.98
C ALA A 268 25.85 16.68 14.91
N GLY A 269 25.42 16.60 16.18
CA GLY A 269 25.58 17.67 17.18
C GLY A 269 24.84 18.95 16.81
N MET A 270 23.69 18.83 16.15
CA MET A 270 22.83 19.94 15.75
C MET A 270 21.68 20.08 16.77
N ASP A 271 22.02 20.50 17.99
CA ASP A 271 21.05 20.64 19.08
C ASP A 271 19.84 21.48 18.69
N GLY A 272 18.63 20.94 18.92
CA GLY A 272 17.39 21.57 18.56
C GLY A 272 17.03 21.48 17.07
N ALA A 273 17.73 20.65 16.25
CA ALA A 273 17.34 20.38 14.87
C ALA A 273 15.90 19.84 14.82
N HIS A 274 15.11 20.37 13.89
CA HIS A 274 13.71 19.96 13.74
C HIS A 274 13.18 20.19 12.33
N SER A 275 11.92 19.79 12.11
CA SER A 275 11.10 20.19 10.97
C SER A 275 10.43 21.53 11.23
N THR A 276 10.42 22.42 10.23
CA THR A 276 9.65 23.69 10.31
C THR A 276 8.14 23.45 10.33
N GLU A 277 7.66 22.24 10.05
CA GLU A 277 6.27 21.84 10.26
C GLU A 277 5.88 21.88 11.75
N PHE A 278 6.81 21.51 12.64
CA PHE A 278 6.53 21.33 14.05
C PHE A 278 7.14 22.43 14.93
N GLU A 279 8.28 22.98 14.50
CA GLU A 279 9.02 24.03 15.20
C GLU A 279 9.53 25.05 14.17
N ARG A 280 8.76 26.14 14.00
CA ARG A 280 9.04 27.16 12.96
C ARG A 280 10.37 27.87 13.16
N ASP A 281 10.73 28.15 14.42
CA ASP A 281 11.92 28.92 14.79
C ASP A 281 13.11 28.02 15.15
N THR A 282 13.13 26.78 14.67
CA THR A 282 14.25 25.86 14.94
C THR A 282 15.56 26.42 14.39
N ARG A 283 16.62 26.33 15.21
CA ARG A 283 17.98 26.76 14.84
C ARG A 283 18.52 26.01 13.63
N TYR A 284 18.13 24.75 13.47
CA TYR A 284 18.56 23.88 12.39
C TYR A 284 17.33 23.24 11.71
N PRO A 285 16.74 23.93 10.71
CA PRO A 285 15.60 23.42 9.97
C PRO A 285 16.04 22.35 8.97
N VAL A 286 16.36 21.16 9.50
CA VAL A 286 16.82 20.01 8.67
C VAL A 286 15.72 19.45 7.78
N ILE A 287 14.47 19.72 8.13
CA ILE A 287 13.29 19.46 7.31
C ILE A 287 12.55 20.79 7.14
N GLY A 288 12.17 21.14 5.91
CA GLY A 288 11.49 22.39 5.59
C GLY A 288 10.59 22.30 4.37
N LEU A 289 9.77 23.34 4.16
CA LEU A 289 9.02 23.49 2.92
C LEU A 289 9.98 23.70 1.74
N ILE A 290 9.62 23.16 0.57
CA ILE A 290 10.32 23.47 -0.67
C ILE A 290 9.93 24.91 -1.05
N THR A 291 10.87 25.84 -0.90
CA THR A 291 10.67 27.25 -1.20
C THR A 291 10.93 27.59 -2.67
N GLU A 292 11.71 26.75 -3.36
CA GLU A 292 12.01 26.93 -4.79
C GLU A 292 11.83 25.60 -5.53
N TRP A 293 11.00 25.63 -6.55
CA TRP A 293 10.67 24.46 -7.36
C TRP A 293 10.77 24.81 -8.85
N LYS A 294 11.32 23.92 -9.65
CA LYS A 294 11.19 23.99 -11.11
C LYS A 294 9.99 23.17 -11.53
N ASP A 295 9.00 23.83 -12.11
CA ASP A 295 7.86 23.15 -12.71
C ASP A 295 8.27 22.33 -13.95
N ARG A 296 7.32 21.55 -14.51
CA ARG A 296 7.56 20.76 -15.74
C ARG A 296 7.96 21.60 -16.96
N SER A 297 7.78 22.93 -16.91
CA SER A 297 8.19 23.88 -17.96
C SER A 297 9.59 24.44 -17.74
N GLY A 298 10.25 24.11 -16.62
CA GLY A 298 11.57 24.64 -16.24
C GLY A 298 11.52 26.01 -15.57
N LYS A 299 10.34 26.54 -15.26
CA LYS A 299 10.16 27.82 -14.59
C LYS A 299 10.30 27.63 -13.08
N ILE A 300 11.10 28.50 -12.45
CA ILE A 300 11.27 28.48 -10.99
C ILE A 300 10.02 29.10 -10.34
N GLU A 301 9.25 28.30 -9.63
CA GLU A 301 8.20 28.77 -8.72
C GLU A 301 8.81 29.02 -7.34
N LYS A 302 8.75 30.28 -6.87
CA LYS A 302 9.05 30.60 -5.47
C LYS A 302 7.79 30.39 -4.65
N ARG A 303 7.89 29.54 -3.65
CA ARG A 303 6.81 29.27 -2.70
C ARG A 303 7.11 29.96 -1.39
N SER A 304 6.17 30.73 -0.88
CA SER A 304 6.20 31.32 0.46
C SER A 304 5.25 30.55 1.37
N GLU A 305 5.41 30.69 2.68
CA GLU A 305 4.46 30.13 3.68
C GLU A 305 3.02 30.64 3.48
N GLU A 306 2.83 31.77 2.78
CA GLU A 306 1.54 32.38 2.45
C GLU A 306 0.94 31.85 1.16
N SER A 307 1.67 31.02 0.40
CA SER A 307 1.15 30.39 -0.82
C SER A 307 0.04 29.39 -0.47
N ASP A 308 -0.97 29.29 -1.34
CA ASP A 308 -2.04 28.29 -1.20
C ASP A 308 -1.44 26.87 -1.02
N LEU A 309 -1.51 26.37 0.21
CA LEU A 309 -0.89 25.10 0.61
C LEU A 309 -1.42 23.90 -0.19
N GLY A 310 -2.58 24.01 -0.84
CA GLY A 310 -3.13 22.97 -1.72
C GLY A 310 -2.28 22.68 -2.95
N GLY A 311 -1.65 23.70 -3.54
CA GLY A 311 -0.82 23.60 -4.74
C GLY A 311 0.64 23.19 -4.51
N THR A 312 1.10 23.06 -3.26
CA THR A 312 2.51 22.80 -2.93
C THR A 312 2.87 21.34 -2.68
N MET A 313 1.90 20.43 -2.76
CA MET A 313 2.13 19.01 -2.48
C MET A 313 2.85 18.32 -3.64
N ARG A 314 3.94 17.59 -3.35
CA ARG A 314 4.47 16.59 -4.28
C ARG A 314 3.53 15.38 -4.25
N LEU A 315 2.95 15.07 -5.40
CA LEU A 315 1.92 14.04 -5.53
C LEU A 315 2.17 13.15 -6.75
N GLY A 316 1.90 11.86 -6.59
CA GLY A 316 1.97 10.88 -7.67
C GLY A 316 3.36 10.29 -7.89
N GLY A 317 3.52 9.53 -8.99
CA GLY A 317 4.77 8.86 -9.34
C GLY A 317 5.87 9.83 -9.74
N GLN A 318 7.05 9.69 -9.13
CA GLN A 318 8.23 10.48 -9.44
C GLN A 318 9.48 9.60 -9.50
N LEU A 319 10.42 9.98 -10.36
CA LEU A 319 11.70 9.28 -10.50
C LEU A 319 12.62 9.60 -9.33
N CYS A 320 13.29 8.55 -8.84
CA CYS A 320 14.38 8.66 -7.88
C CYS A 320 15.61 7.93 -8.43
N GLN A 321 16.75 8.61 -8.50
CA GLN A 321 18.04 8.03 -8.85
C GLN A 321 18.71 7.47 -7.62
N LEU A 322 19.12 6.20 -7.67
CA LEU A 322 19.79 5.50 -6.59
C LEU A 322 21.32 5.54 -6.76
N LYS A 323 22.01 5.89 -5.68
CA LYS A 323 23.46 5.98 -5.64
C LYS A 323 24.08 4.58 -5.65
N ASP A 324 25.08 4.35 -6.51
CA ASP A 324 25.81 3.09 -6.56
C ASP A 324 26.53 2.79 -5.24
N GLY A 325 26.63 1.52 -4.89
CA GLY A 325 27.28 1.05 -3.67
C GLY A 325 26.45 1.23 -2.39
N THR A 326 25.16 1.63 -2.50
CA THR A 326 24.26 1.78 -1.37
C THR A 326 23.37 0.56 -1.18
N LEU A 327 22.82 0.39 0.02
CA LEU A 327 21.87 -0.66 0.34
C LEU A 327 20.59 -0.50 -0.50
N ALA A 328 20.09 0.73 -0.64
CA ALA A 328 18.93 1.02 -1.49
C ALA A 328 19.16 0.55 -2.93
N ARG A 329 20.32 0.83 -3.52
CA ARG A 329 20.69 0.39 -4.87
C ARG A 329 20.71 -1.13 -4.99
N ALA A 330 21.24 -1.83 -3.98
CA ALA A 330 21.28 -3.29 -3.93
C ALA A 330 19.87 -3.90 -3.79
N ILE A 331 19.00 -3.29 -2.98
CA ILE A 331 17.62 -3.74 -2.76
C ILE A 331 16.79 -3.66 -4.05
N TYR A 332 16.81 -2.52 -4.72
CA TYR A 332 16.01 -2.32 -5.94
C TYR A 332 16.62 -2.93 -7.20
N GLY A 333 17.93 -3.13 -7.22
CA GLY A 333 18.63 -3.71 -8.38
C GLY A 333 18.63 -2.83 -9.64
N ALA A 334 18.18 -1.57 -9.54
CA ALA A 334 18.03 -0.64 -10.64
C ALA A 334 18.62 0.74 -10.31
N PRO A 335 19.20 1.50 -11.27
CA PRO A 335 19.76 2.83 -11.02
C PRO A 335 18.69 3.88 -10.78
N GLU A 336 17.51 3.68 -11.30
CA GLU A 336 16.36 4.57 -11.19
C GLU A 336 15.12 3.77 -10.81
N ILE A 337 14.28 4.39 -9.97
CA ILE A 337 13.00 3.83 -9.54
C ILE A 337 11.90 4.88 -9.69
N MET A 338 10.67 4.39 -9.87
CA MET A 338 9.48 5.23 -9.91
C MET A 338 8.64 4.94 -8.68
N GLU A 339 8.53 5.91 -7.77
CA GLU A 339 7.79 5.75 -6.53
C GLU A 339 6.76 6.88 -6.33
N ARG A 340 5.74 6.63 -5.51
CA ARG A 340 4.64 7.58 -5.31
C ARG A 340 4.88 8.48 -4.11
N HIS A 341 4.69 9.77 -4.31
CA HIS A 341 4.85 10.83 -3.31
C HIS A 341 3.51 11.40 -2.87
N ARG A 342 3.48 11.84 -1.60
CA ARG A 342 2.36 12.60 -1.00
C ARG A 342 2.87 13.39 0.20
N HIS A 343 3.64 14.46 -0.04
CA HIS A 343 4.22 15.26 1.03
C HIS A 343 4.50 16.69 0.59
N ARG A 344 4.75 17.59 1.55
CA ARG A 344 5.08 19.00 1.35
C ARG A 344 6.45 19.37 1.88
N TYR A 345 6.88 18.70 2.97
CA TYR A 345 8.15 18.94 3.64
C TYR A 345 9.20 17.98 3.10
N GLU A 346 10.44 18.48 3.04
CA GLU A 346 11.59 17.79 2.45
C GLU A 346 12.83 17.99 3.32
N VAL A 347 13.83 17.14 3.14
CA VAL A 347 15.15 17.34 3.73
C VAL A 347 15.79 18.60 3.15
N ASN A 348 16.29 19.47 4.02
CA ASN A 348 16.96 20.70 3.65
C ASN A 348 18.37 20.41 3.09
N ASN A 349 18.53 20.50 1.78
CA ASN A 349 19.79 20.22 1.11
C ASN A 349 20.96 21.09 1.59
N THR A 350 20.69 22.29 2.15
CA THR A 350 21.77 23.19 2.61
C THR A 350 22.46 22.67 3.87
N LEU A 351 21.77 21.84 4.67
CA LEU A 351 22.30 21.24 5.89
C LEU A 351 22.77 19.79 5.68
N LEU A 352 22.45 19.20 4.52
CA LEU A 352 22.65 17.79 4.25
C LEU A 352 24.13 17.38 4.24
N ALA A 353 25.01 18.23 3.71
CA ALA A 353 26.45 17.97 3.70
C ALA A 353 27.02 17.72 5.10
N ARG A 354 26.53 18.45 6.12
CA ARG A 354 26.97 18.26 7.51
C ARG A 354 26.52 16.90 8.07
N LEU A 355 25.38 16.38 7.62
CA LEU A 355 24.87 15.06 8.01
C LEU A 355 25.68 13.95 7.32
N GLU A 356 26.00 14.15 6.02
CA GLU A 356 26.82 13.21 5.25
C GLU A 356 28.26 13.12 5.81
N GLU A 357 28.86 14.23 6.25
CA GLU A 357 30.16 14.24 6.97
C GLU A 357 30.15 13.41 8.27
N LYS A 358 28.97 13.22 8.87
CA LYS A 358 28.80 12.40 10.09
C LYS A 358 28.35 10.97 9.82
N GLY A 359 28.26 10.59 8.54
CA GLY A 359 28.02 9.22 8.12
C GLY A 359 26.58 8.91 7.69
N LEU A 360 25.69 9.89 7.60
CA LEU A 360 24.42 9.68 6.93
C LEU A 360 24.65 9.51 5.42
N VAL A 361 24.09 8.48 4.82
CA VAL A 361 24.20 8.26 3.37
C VAL A 361 22.92 8.68 2.69
N VAL A 362 22.99 9.62 1.75
CA VAL A 362 21.91 9.90 0.83
C VAL A 362 21.99 8.89 -0.31
N SER A 363 21.10 7.91 -0.27
CA SER A 363 21.07 6.79 -1.22
C SER A 363 20.14 6.97 -2.40
N GLY A 364 19.21 7.96 -2.32
CA GLY A 364 18.30 8.28 -3.41
C GLY A 364 18.09 9.79 -3.55
N ARG A 365 18.04 10.29 -4.81
CA ARG A 365 17.79 11.71 -5.11
C ARG A 365 16.84 11.88 -6.30
N ALA A 366 16.02 12.90 -6.25
CA ALA A 366 15.22 13.32 -7.39
C ALA A 366 16.14 13.85 -8.51
N PRO A 367 16.03 13.36 -9.77
CA PRO A 367 17.01 13.67 -10.82
C PRO A 367 17.03 15.14 -11.26
N VAL A 368 15.91 15.85 -11.15
CA VAL A 368 15.78 17.24 -11.62
C VAL A 368 16.02 18.24 -10.50
N THR A 369 15.44 17.99 -9.33
CA THR A 369 15.46 18.93 -8.18
C THR A 369 16.59 18.64 -7.20
N ASN A 370 17.27 17.52 -7.34
CA ASN A 370 18.31 17.02 -6.44
C ASN A 370 17.85 16.88 -4.97
N LEU A 371 16.54 16.76 -4.74
CA LEU A 371 15.98 16.55 -3.41
C LEU A 371 16.34 15.17 -2.87
N CYS A 372 16.54 15.08 -1.57
CA CYS A 372 16.83 13.84 -0.89
C CYS A 372 15.57 12.95 -0.82
N GLU A 373 15.62 11.79 -1.46
CA GLU A 373 14.50 10.85 -1.53
C GLU A 373 14.69 9.62 -0.62
N MET A 374 15.93 9.24 -0.38
CA MET A 374 16.28 8.14 0.51
C MET A 374 17.53 8.44 1.31
N VAL A 375 17.52 7.99 2.56
CA VAL A 375 18.68 8.00 3.46
C VAL A 375 18.89 6.61 4.04
N GLU A 376 20.15 6.28 4.35
CA GLU A 376 20.51 5.04 5.01
C GLU A 376 21.76 5.21 5.88
N LEU A 377 22.00 4.28 6.79
CA LEU A 377 23.27 4.15 7.49
C LEU A 377 24.11 3.05 6.84
N PRO A 378 25.45 3.22 6.75
CA PRO A 378 26.34 2.20 6.22
C PRO A 378 26.21 0.87 6.97
N ALA A 379 26.41 -0.25 6.29
CA ALA A 379 26.23 -1.59 6.85
C ALA A 379 27.20 -1.92 8.02
N ASP A 380 28.36 -1.29 8.07
CA ASP A 380 29.32 -1.39 9.17
C ASP A 380 28.87 -0.58 10.41
N VAL A 381 28.00 0.43 10.21
CA VAL A 381 27.41 1.23 11.29
C VAL A 381 26.11 0.62 11.77
N HIS A 382 25.23 0.20 10.87
CA HIS A 382 23.93 -0.39 11.21
C HIS A 382 23.54 -1.48 10.20
N PRO A 383 23.09 -2.66 10.65
CA PRO A 383 22.81 -3.79 9.75
C PRO A 383 21.70 -3.48 8.71
N TRP A 384 20.69 -2.69 9.08
CA TRP A 384 19.63 -2.26 8.17
C TRP A 384 18.88 -1.03 8.70
N PHE A 385 19.19 0.15 8.19
CA PHE A 385 18.53 1.41 8.57
C PHE A 385 18.28 2.23 7.30
N VAL A 386 17.02 2.32 6.90
CA VAL A 386 16.61 2.98 5.66
C VAL A 386 15.42 3.89 5.90
N GLY A 387 15.48 5.10 5.35
CA GLY A 387 14.35 6.02 5.25
C GLY A 387 14.06 6.37 3.80
N CYS A 388 12.77 6.50 3.44
CA CYS A 388 12.34 6.96 2.13
C CYS A 388 11.27 8.05 2.25
N GLN A 389 11.35 9.07 1.37
CA GLN A 389 10.41 10.20 1.36
C GLN A 389 9.09 9.84 0.68
N PHE A 390 9.13 8.93 -0.25
CA PHE A 390 7.97 8.40 -0.96
C PHE A 390 7.24 7.31 -0.14
N HIS A 391 6.14 6.83 -0.70
CA HIS A 391 5.26 5.82 -0.12
C HIS A 391 5.33 4.51 -0.91
N PRO A 392 6.29 3.60 -0.60
CA PRO A 392 6.49 2.35 -1.34
C PRO A 392 5.31 1.38 -1.19
N GLU A 393 4.48 1.54 -0.16
CA GLU A 393 3.27 0.75 0.05
C GLU A 393 2.27 0.87 -1.11
N PHE A 394 2.25 2.00 -1.83
CA PHE A 394 1.32 2.22 -2.93
C PHE A 394 1.73 1.54 -4.24
N THR A 395 2.93 1.00 -4.31
CA THR A 395 3.42 0.23 -5.47
C THR A 395 3.60 -1.26 -5.16
N SER A 396 3.33 -1.65 -3.89
CA SER A 396 3.35 -3.06 -3.48
C SER A 396 2.17 -3.84 -4.04
N ASN A 397 2.42 -5.06 -4.49
CA ASN A 397 1.39 -5.99 -4.91
C ASN A 397 1.75 -7.43 -4.50
N PRO A 398 0.78 -8.34 -4.34
CA PRO A 398 1.05 -9.69 -3.84
C PRO A 398 1.95 -10.50 -4.76
N ARG A 399 1.80 -10.39 -6.09
CA ARG A 399 2.52 -11.26 -7.04
C ARG A 399 4.04 -11.05 -7.06
N LYS A 400 4.50 -9.81 -6.85
CA LYS A 400 5.93 -9.45 -6.90
C LYS A 400 6.47 -9.02 -5.54
N GLY A 401 5.58 -8.64 -4.61
CA GLY A 401 5.98 -7.91 -3.40
C GLY A 401 6.52 -6.52 -3.75
N HIS A 402 7.06 -5.87 -2.75
CA HIS A 402 7.84 -4.65 -2.96
C HIS A 402 9.27 -4.88 -2.46
N PRO A 403 10.32 -4.55 -3.22
CA PRO A 403 11.69 -4.91 -2.86
C PRO A 403 12.11 -4.37 -1.50
N LEU A 404 11.73 -3.13 -1.17
CA LEU A 404 12.08 -2.49 0.10
C LEU A 404 11.44 -3.21 1.31
N PHE A 405 10.15 -3.55 1.24
CA PHE A 405 9.47 -4.30 2.31
C PHE A 405 10.00 -5.72 2.44
N THR A 406 10.26 -6.39 1.31
CA THR A 406 10.85 -7.74 1.32
C THR A 406 12.23 -7.75 1.96
N ALA A 407 13.09 -6.76 1.65
CA ALA A 407 14.39 -6.62 2.26
C ALA A 407 14.32 -6.28 3.76
N TYR A 408 13.35 -5.43 4.14
CA TYR A 408 13.10 -5.07 5.54
C TYR A 408 12.69 -6.30 6.38
N VAL A 409 11.76 -7.13 5.89
CA VAL A 409 11.34 -8.35 6.58
C VAL A 409 12.49 -9.37 6.65
N LYS A 410 13.32 -9.49 5.60
CA LYS A 410 14.55 -10.32 5.65
C LYS A 410 15.53 -9.83 6.72
N ALA A 411 15.69 -8.53 6.88
CA ALA A 411 16.54 -7.96 7.92
C ALA A 411 15.96 -8.24 9.33
N ALA A 412 14.64 -8.16 9.50
CA ALA A 412 13.96 -8.53 10.75
C ALA A 412 14.21 -10.01 11.12
N ILE A 413 14.14 -10.91 10.13
CA ILE A 413 14.44 -12.34 10.31
C ILE A 413 15.88 -12.53 10.78
N ALA A 414 16.83 -11.89 10.10
CA ALA A 414 18.25 -11.99 10.44
C ALA A 414 18.54 -11.44 11.85
N HIS A 415 17.92 -10.33 12.23
CA HIS A 415 18.04 -9.75 13.58
C HIS A 415 17.52 -10.71 14.64
N LYS A 416 16.33 -11.27 14.44
CA LYS A 416 15.74 -12.26 15.34
C LYS A 416 16.66 -13.47 15.57
N GLN A 417 17.22 -14.04 14.50
CA GLN A 417 18.12 -15.18 14.57
C GLN A 417 19.43 -14.84 15.32
N ALA A 418 20.00 -13.65 15.06
CA ALA A 418 21.19 -13.19 15.76
C ALA A 418 20.95 -12.94 17.25
N THR A 419 19.77 -12.45 17.63
CA THR A 419 19.41 -12.20 19.03
C THR A 419 19.15 -13.52 19.77
N ALA A 420 18.48 -14.48 19.16
CA ALA A 420 18.27 -15.82 19.74
C ALA A 420 19.60 -16.52 20.02
N SER A 421 20.54 -16.50 19.09
CA SER A 421 21.86 -17.10 19.25
C SER A 421 22.70 -16.47 20.37
N ARG A 422 22.48 -15.18 20.69
CA ARG A 422 23.15 -14.48 21.80
C ARG A 422 22.54 -14.80 23.16
N SER A 423 21.26 -15.15 23.22
CA SER A 423 20.60 -15.53 24.47
C SER A 423 20.89 -16.97 24.91
N GLU A 424 21.36 -17.83 23.99
CA GLU A 424 21.73 -19.22 24.23
C GLU A 424 23.23 -19.41 24.53
N ALA A 425 24.06 -18.38 24.27
CA ALA A 425 25.52 -18.36 24.53
C ALA A 425 25.84 -17.68 25.87
#